data_fba1abea83a1484ab839a149895a344e
#
_entry.id   fba1abea83a1484ab839a149895a344e
#
_cell.length_a   1.000
_cell.length_b   1.000
_cell.length_c   1.000
_cell.angle_alpha   90.00
_cell.angle_beta   90.00
_cell.angle_gamma   90.00
#
_symmetry.space_group_name_H-M   'P 1'
#
loop_
_entity.id
_entity.type
_entity.pdbx_description
1 polymer ?
#
loop_
_entity_poly.entity_id
_entity_poly.type
_entity_poly.pdbx_seq_one_letter_code
_entity_poly.pdbx_strand_id
1 'polypeptide(L)'
;MRIGEAVALEWSDIDLDNGYIDVNKTVAFSRMETNSTKSEAGNRKISIDKNTVLMLRLYKARQHQCFMEHGYSSKMAKYVFSNGFNIYPNRTNLQLVLTKHLKQAGLPRFTFHAFRHTHASLLLNAGISYKELQHRLGHATLAMTMDTYSHLSKEKEKEAVSFFEKAMANL
;
A
#
# COMPACT_ATOMS: atom_id res chain seq x y z
N MET A 1 1.64 -1.19 0.87
CA MET A 1 1.57 -2.57 0.30
C MET A 1 2.65 -2.77 -0.76
N ARG A 2 3.05 -4.02 -1.05
CA ARG A 2 3.85 -4.37 -2.23
C ARG A 2 2.97 -4.38 -3.48
N ILE A 3 3.55 -4.19 -4.68
CA ILE A 3 2.75 -4.17 -5.91
C ILE A 3 1.99 -5.48 -6.15
N GLY A 4 2.59 -6.63 -5.82
CA GLY A 4 1.92 -7.94 -5.94
C GLY A 4 0.74 -8.09 -4.97
N GLU A 5 0.82 -7.53 -3.77
CA GLU A 5 -0.29 -7.48 -2.80
C GLU A 5 -1.42 -6.57 -3.32
N ALA A 6 -1.06 -5.40 -3.85
CA ALA A 6 -2.05 -4.47 -4.40
C ALA A 6 -2.81 -5.06 -5.59
N VAL A 7 -2.10 -5.72 -6.53
CA VAL A 7 -2.71 -6.36 -7.71
C VAL A 7 -3.60 -7.55 -7.33
N ALA A 8 -3.25 -8.28 -6.25
CA ALA A 8 -4.05 -9.41 -5.76
C ALA A 8 -5.33 -8.99 -5.01
N LEU A 9 -5.50 -7.70 -4.72
CA LEU A 9 -6.57 -7.20 -3.86
C LEU A 9 -7.94 -7.39 -4.52
N GLU A 10 -8.86 -7.99 -3.79
CA GLU A 10 -10.26 -8.15 -4.15
C GLU A 10 -11.13 -7.14 -3.38
N TRP A 11 -12.30 -6.82 -3.90
CA TRP A 11 -13.24 -5.95 -3.18
C TRP A 11 -13.72 -6.54 -1.86
N SER A 12 -13.72 -7.88 -1.72
CA SER A 12 -14.00 -8.59 -0.47
C SER A 12 -12.93 -8.40 0.61
N ASP A 13 -11.71 -7.97 0.23
CA ASP A 13 -10.63 -7.70 1.17
C ASP A 13 -10.69 -6.27 1.73
N ILE A 14 -11.63 -5.44 1.28
CA ILE A 14 -11.74 -4.03 1.67
C ILE A 14 -13.02 -3.78 2.42
N ASP A 15 -12.90 -3.40 3.67
CA ASP A 15 -13.99 -2.88 4.49
C ASP A 15 -14.01 -1.34 4.36
N LEU A 16 -14.86 -0.85 3.45
CA LEU A 16 -15.03 0.58 3.20
C LEU A 16 -15.81 1.29 4.30
N ASP A 17 -16.53 0.58 5.15
CA ASP A 17 -17.32 1.18 6.23
C ASP A 17 -16.45 1.44 7.45
N ASN A 18 -15.58 0.50 7.79
CA ASN A 18 -14.64 0.62 8.89
C ASN A 18 -13.25 1.13 8.46
N GLY A 19 -12.98 1.28 7.16
CA GLY A 19 -11.74 1.82 6.65
C GLY A 19 -10.54 0.88 6.81
N TYR A 20 -10.68 -0.39 6.43
CA TYR A 20 -9.61 -1.39 6.50
C TYR A 20 -9.40 -2.11 5.17
N ILE A 21 -8.15 -2.52 4.95
CA ILE A 21 -7.74 -3.44 3.90
C ILE A 21 -7.12 -4.66 4.56
N ASP A 22 -7.62 -5.86 4.23
CA ASP A 22 -7.04 -7.14 4.63
C ASP A 22 -6.04 -7.61 3.55
N VAL A 23 -4.75 -7.58 3.88
CA VAL A 23 -3.69 -8.01 2.98
C VAL A 23 -3.35 -9.45 3.30
N ASN A 24 -3.88 -10.39 2.51
CA ASN A 24 -3.80 -11.83 2.76
C ASN A 24 -3.24 -12.63 1.57
N LYS A 25 -3.03 -11.98 0.42
CA LYS A 25 -2.57 -12.63 -0.81
C LYS A 25 -1.64 -11.74 -1.63
N THR A 26 -0.92 -12.33 -2.55
CA THR A 26 -0.02 -11.65 -3.49
C THR A 26 -0.01 -12.34 -4.84
N VAL A 27 0.14 -11.59 -5.92
CA VAL A 27 0.35 -12.15 -7.26
C VAL A 27 1.84 -12.41 -7.48
N ALA A 28 2.18 -13.64 -7.84
CA ALA A 28 3.50 -14.01 -8.35
C ALA A 28 3.54 -13.70 -9.85
N PHE A 29 4.06 -12.56 -10.25
CA PHE A 29 4.06 -12.10 -11.64
C PHE A 29 4.77 -13.05 -12.61
N SER A 30 5.69 -13.88 -12.13
CA SER A 30 6.38 -14.89 -12.96
C SER A 30 5.46 -16.00 -13.44
N ARG A 31 4.41 -16.33 -12.67
CA ARG A 31 3.43 -17.39 -12.98
C ARG A 31 2.03 -16.85 -13.20
N MET A 32 1.80 -15.55 -12.95
CA MET A 32 0.48 -14.91 -12.93
C MET A 32 -0.53 -15.64 -12.03
N GLU A 33 -0.04 -16.19 -10.92
CA GLU A 33 -0.83 -16.93 -9.93
C GLU A 33 -0.95 -16.13 -8.64
N THR A 34 -2.11 -16.24 -8.02
CA THR A 34 -2.34 -15.70 -6.67
C THR A 34 -1.89 -16.72 -5.64
N ASN A 35 -0.97 -16.33 -4.78
CA ASN A 35 -0.55 -17.12 -3.64
C ASN A 35 -0.98 -16.42 -2.35
N SER A 36 -1.25 -17.21 -1.30
CA SER A 36 -1.32 -16.67 0.05
C SER A 36 0.02 -15.98 0.38
N THR A 37 -0.01 -14.97 1.23
CA THR A 37 1.24 -14.35 1.69
C THR A 37 2.10 -15.41 2.37
N LYS A 38 3.36 -15.55 1.93
CA LYS A 38 4.28 -16.63 2.33
C LYS A 38 4.67 -16.64 3.82
N SER A 39 4.30 -15.62 4.59
CA SER A 39 4.62 -15.49 6.01
C SER A 39 3.43 -14.94 6.77
N GLU A 40 3.29 -15.30 8.05
CA GLU A 40 2.29 -14.72 8.96
C GLU A 40 2.38 -13.18 8.99
N ALA A 41 3.59 -12.62 8.95
CA ALA A 41 3.81 -11.18 8.87
C ALA A 41 3.25 -10.54 7.57
N GLY A 42 3.02 -11.34 6.53
CA GLY A 42 2.36 -10.89 5.30
C GLY A 42 0.86 -10.67 5.49
N ASN A 43 0.21 -11.48 6.32
CA ASN A 43 -1.21 -11.34 6.64
C ASN A 43 -1.40 -10.22 7.65
N ARG A 44 -2.09 -9.16 7.23
CA ARG A 44 -2.29 -8.00 8.09
C ARG A 44 -3.47 -7.16 7.65
N LYS A 45 -4.12 -6.52 8.62
CA LYS A 45 -5.09 -5.46 8.36
C LYS A 45 -4.40 -4.10 8.37
N ILE A 46 -4.68 -3.28 7.38
CA ILE A 46 -4.14 -1.93 7.23
C ILE A 46 -5.30 -0.95 7.29
N SER A 47 -5.29 -0.05 8.27
CA SER A 47 -6.22 1.08 8.31
C SER A 47 -5.93 2.07 7.18
N ILE A 48 -6.98 2.61 6.58
CA ILE A 48 -6.92 3.64 5.53
C ILE A 48 -7.72 4.87 5.95
N ASP A 49 -7.26 6.02 5.50
CA ASP A 49 -7.88 7.30 5.82
C ASP A 49 -9.19 7.52 5.03
N LYS A 50 -9.98 8.49 5.49
CA LYS A 50 -11.30 8.82 4.92
C LYS A 50 -11.22 9.21 3.43
N ASN A 51 -10.16 9.89 3.00
CA ASN A 51 -10.00 10.28 1.60
C ASN A 51 -9.72 9.06 0.73
N THR A 52 -8.88 8.13 1.21
CA THR A 52 -8.62 6.85 0.52
C THR A 52 -9.91 6.02 0.42
N VAL A 53 -10.73 5.96 1.47
CA VAL A 53 -12.04 5.29 1.44
C VAL A 53 -12.94 5.92 0.37
N LEU A 54 -13.05 7.25 0.35
CA LEU A 54 -13.86 7.96 -0.64
C LEU A 54 -13.39 7.67 -2.07
N MET A 55 -12.09 7.74 -2.32
CA MET A 55 -11.51 7.42 -3.64
C MET A 55 -11.81 5.98 -4.07
N LEU A 56 -11.71 5.02 -3.15
CA LEU A 56 -12.03 3.62 -3.44
C LEU A 56 -13.52 3.40 -3.71
N ARG A 57 -14.43 4.09 -3.00
CA ARG A 57 -15.87 4.06 -3.29
C ARG A 57 -16.19 4.59 -4.69
N LEU A 58 -15.63 5.73 -5.07
CA LEU A 58 -15.79 6.32 -6.40
C LEU A 58 -15.21 5.41 -7.48
N TYR A 59 -14.04 4.86 -7.25
CA TYR A 59 -13.40 3.93 -8.18
C TYR A 59 -14.24 2.66 -8.37
N LYS A 60 -14.77 2.07 -7.29
CA LYS A 60 -15.67 0.90 -7.33
C LYS A 60 -16.93 1.19 -8.17
N ALA A 61 -17.56 2.32 -7.92
CA ALA A 61 -18.76 2.73 -8.67
C ALA A 61 -18.47 2.86 -10.17
N ARG A 62 -17.34 3.51 -10.54
CA ARG A 62 -16.91 3.65 -11.93
C ARG A 62 -16.59 2.31 -12.58
N GLN A 63 -15.92 1.42 -11.85
CA GLN A 63 -15.62 0.07 -12.34
C GLN A 63 -16.90 -0.72 -12.60
N HIS A 64 -17.88 -0.67 -11.67
CA HIS A 64 -19.18 -1.32 -11.84
C HIS A 64 -19.95 -0.77 -13.05
N GLN A 65 -19.95 0.56 -13.23
CA GLN A 65 -20.55 1.19 -14.41
C GLN A 65 -19.90 0.68 -15.69
N CYS A 66 -18.58 0.65 -15.75
CA CYS A 66 -17.85 0.15 -16.92
C CYS A 66 -18.21 -1.31 -17.24
N PHE A 67 -18.34 -2.18 -16.23
CA PHE A 67 -18.79 -3.56 -16.43
C PHE A 67 -20.19 -3.62 -17.07
N MET A 68 -21.14 -2.83 -16.53
CA MET A 68 -22.52 -2.79 -17.05
C MET A 68 -22.58 -2.25 -18.49
N GLU A 69 -21.82 -1.21 -18.81
CA GLU A 69 -21.73 -0.65 -20.17
C GLU A 69 -21.26 -1.67 -21.22
N HIS A 70 -20.48 -2.68 -20.79
CA HIS A 70 -20.00 -3.78 -21.62
C HIS A 70 -20.89 -5.04 -21.52
N GLY A 71 -22.08 -4.95 -20.92
CA GLY A 71 -23.02 -6.06 -20.81
C GLY A 71 -22.70 -7.08 -19.71
N TYR A 72 -21.80 -6.77 -18.79
CA TYR A 72 -21.48 -7.64 -17.67
C TYR A 72 -22.16 -7.19 -16.38
N SER A 73 -22.47 -8.16 -15.51
CA SER A 73 -22.98 -7.82 -14.17
C SER A 73 -21.90 -7.15 -13.34
N SER A 74 -22.26 -6.08 -12.63
CA SER A 74 -21.37 -5.39 -11.68
C SER A 74 -20.82 -6.34 -10.59
N LYS A 75 -21.56 -7.40 -10.25
CA LYS A 75 -21.13 -8.45 -9.31
C LYS A 75 -19.92 -9.25 -9.80
N MET A 76 -19.62 -9.21 -11.09
CA MET A 76 -18.44 -9.87 -11.67
C MET A 76 -17.15 -9.09 -11.39
N ALA A 77 -17.20 -7.83 -11.00
CA ALA A 77 -16.01 -7.05 -10.65
C ALA A 77 -15.39 -7.55 -9.33
N LYS A 78 -14.57 -8.58 -9.42
CA LYS A 78 -13.92 -9.23 -8.27
C LYS A 78 -12.72 -8.43 -7.76
N TYR A 79 -11.79 -8.11 -8.67
CA TYR A 79 -10.51 -7.48 -8.31
C TYR A 79 -10.61 -5.96 -8.30
N VAL A 80 -9.94 -5.34 -7.33
CA VAL A 80 -9.87 -3.88 -7.22
C VAL A 80 -9.13 -3.31 -8.43
N PHE A 81 -7.95 -3.85 -8.73
CA PHE A 81 -7.16 -3.43 -9.89
C PHE A 81 -7.17 -4.55 -10.92
N SER A 82 -7.92 -4.37 -11.99
CA SER A 82 -8.01 -5.35 -13.06
C SER A 82 -7.69 -4.70 -14.41
N ASN A 83 -7.17 -5.50 -15.34
CA ASN A 83 -6.99 -5.13 -16.73
C ASN A 83 -8.23 -5.60 -17.52
N GLY A 84 -9.31 -4.79 -17.51
CA GLY A 84 -10.59 -5.19 -18.10
C GLY A 84 -11.34 -6.21 -17.24
N PHE A 85 -11.71 -7.35 -17.79
CA PHE A 85 -12.64 -8.32 -17.19
C PHE A 85 -11.96 -9.27 -16.18
N ASN A 86 -11.63 -8.78 -14.97
CA ASN A 86 -11.03 -9.58 -13.89
C ASN A 86 -9.72 -10.29 -14.25
N ILE A 87 -8.90 -9.66 -15.08
CA ILE A 87 -7.55 -10.13 -15.41
C ILE A 87 -6.54 -9.31 -14.62
N TYR A 88 -5.58 -9.95 -14.00
CA TYR A 88 -4.48 -9.24 -13.34
C TYR A 88 -3.70 -8.39 -14.33
N PRO A 89 -3.42 -7.12 -14.02
CA PRO A 89 -2.56 -6.31 -14.87
C PRO A 89 -1.13 -6.87 -14.85
N ASN A 90 -0.52 -6.96 -16.03
CA ASN A 90 0.88 -7.34 -16.17
C ASN A 90 1.77 -6.26 -15.55
N ARG A 91 2.81 -6.68 -14.81
CA ARG A 91 3.76 -5.79 -14.15
C ARG A 91 4.42 -4.81 -15.11
N THR A 92 4.78 -5.27 -16.31
CA THR A 92 5.41 -4.43 -17.34
C THR A 92 4.45 -3.32 -17.79
N ASN A 93 3.19 -3.67 -18.06
CA ASN A 93 2.18 -2.69 -18.46
C ASN A 93 1.92 -1.66 -17.35
N LEU A 94 1.84 -2.07 -16.09
CA LEU A 94 1.72 -1.17 -14.96
C LEU A 94 2.91 -0.19 -14.91
N GLN A 95 4.14 -0.69 -15.08
CA GLN A 95 5.32 0.17 -15.08
C GLN A 95 5.37 1.12 -16.27
N LEU A 96 4.90 0.70 -17.46
CA LEU A 96 4.77 1.56 -18.64
C LEU A 96 3.77 2.68 -18.40
N VAL A 97 2.59 2.35 -17.87
CA VAL A 97 1.54 3.35 -17.53
C VAL A 97 2.08 4.34 -16.50
N LEU A 98 2.72 3.87 -15.43
CA LEU A 98 3.34 4.73 -14.43
C LEU A 98 4.38 5.67 -15.08
N THR A 99 5.28 5.12 -15.89
CA THR A 99 6.33 5.91 -16.57
C THR A 99 5.74 6.99 -17.48
N LYS A 100 4.64 6.67 -18.20
CA LYS A 100 3.92 7.65 -19.03
C LYS A 100 3.37 8.81 -18.19
N HIS A 101 2.70 8.51 -17.08
CA HIS A 101 2.14 9.54 -16.20
C HIS A 101 3.21 10.39 -15.51
N LEU A 102 4.32 9.79 -15.08
CA LEU A 102 5.44 10.51 -14.51
C LEU A 102 6.04 11.50 -15.52
N LYS A 103 6.22 11.07 -16.78
CA LYS A 103 6.70 11.94 -17.86
C LYS A 103 5.72 13.10 -18.11
N GLN A 104 4.42 12.85 -18.13
CA GLN A 104 3.39 13.89 -18.30
C GLN A 104 3.38 14.89 -17.16
N ALA A 105 3.69 14.46 -15.94
CA ALA A 105 3.77 15.29 -14.74
C ALA A 105 5.14 16.01 -14.58
N GLY A 106 6.09 15.81 -15.49
CA GLY A 106 7.44 16.37 -15.37
C GLY A 106 8.28 15.78 -14.23
N LEU A 107 7.89 14.59 -13.75
CA LEU A 107 8.55 13.92 -12.62
C LEU A 107 9.62 12.93 -13.10
N PRO A 108 10.69 12.71 -12.31
CA PRO A 108 11.70 11.71 -12.62
C PRO A 108 11.10 10.30 -12.60
N ARG A 109 11.74 9.39 -13.34
CA ARG A 109 11.32 7.98 -13.39
C ARG A 109 11.59 7.29 -12.07
N PHE A 110 10.55 6.66 -11.50
CA PHE A 110 10.67 5.79 -10.33
C PHE A 110 9.76 4.56 -10.44
N THR A 111 9.89 3.62 -9.52
CA THR A 111 9.15 2.36 -9.50
C THR A 111 8.01 2.40 -8.48
N PHE A 112 7.06 1.45 -8.56
CA PHE A 112 6.03 1.29 -7.54
C PHE A 112 6.60 1.10 -6.12
N HIS A 113 7.80 0.55 -6.01
CA HIS A 113 8.44 0.35 -4.71
C HIS A 113 8.81 1.68 -4.04
N ALA A 114 9.11 2.71 -4.82
CA ALA A 114 9.38 4.04 -4.31
C ALA A 114 8.19 4.64 -3.55
N PHE A 115 6.95 4.41 -3.98
CA PHE A 115 5.76 4.85 -3.23
C PHE A 115 5.71 4.24 -1.83
N ARG A 116 6.08 2.97 -1.71
CA ARG A 116 6.14 2.28 -0.42
C ARG A 116 7.23 2.88 0.48
N HIS A 117 8.41 3.20 -0.08
CA HIS A 117 9.48 3.86 0.65
C HIS A 117 9.06 5.27 1.10
N THR A 118 8.48 6.06 0.21
CA THR A 118 7.99 7.41 0.55
C THR A 118 6.95 7.34 1.67
N HIS A 119 5.97 6.42 1.57
CA HIS A 119 4.97 6.22 2.62
C HIS A 119 5.59 5.88 3.97
N ALA A 120 6.59 4.98 3.99
CA ALA A 120 7.28 4.61 5.22
C ALA A 120 8.09 5.77 5.81
N SER A 121 8.81 6.52 4.98
CA SER A 121 9.59 7.69 5.41
C SER A 121 8.69 8.79 5.99
N LEU A 122 7.55 9.07 5.33
CA LEU A 122 6.58 10.06 5.83
C LEU A 122 6.02 9.66 7.20
N LEU A 123 5.69 8.37 7.39
CA LEU A 123 5.19 7.89 8.67
C LEU A 123 6.25 7.97 9.78
N LEU A 124 7.51 7.60 9.48
CA LEU A 124 8.60 7.72 10.46
C LEU A 124 8.86 9.18 10.84
N ASN A 125 8.84 10.08 9.86
CA ASN A 125 8.98 11.51 10.12
C ASN A 125 7.80 12.06 10.95
N ALA A 126 6.61 11.50 10.77
CA ALA A 126 5.44 11.82 11.58
C ALA A 126 5.44 11.16 12.98
N GLY A 127 6.46 10.34 13.31
CA GLY A 127 6.65 9.80 14.66
C GLY A 127 6.09 8.38 14.89
N ILE A 128 5.66 7.65 13.83
CA ILE A 128 5.26 6.25 14.01
C ILE A 128 6.43 5.40 14.53
N SER A 129 6.16 4.44 15.40
CA SER A 129 7.19 3.53 15.89
C SER A 129 7.64 2.56 14.78
N TYR A 130 8.91 2.11 14.84
CA TYR A 130 9.42 1.09 13.91
C TYR A 130 8.62 -0.20 13.96
N LYS A 131 8.04 -0.55 15.13
CA LYS A 131 7.22 -1.76 15.30
C LYS A 131 5.87 -1.64 14.57
N GLU A 132 5.21 -0.51 14.69
CA GLU A 132 3.95 -0.25 13.97
C GLU A 132 4.20 -0.17 12.46
N LEU A 133 5.30 0.46 12.04
CA LEU A 133 5.69 0.50 10.63
C LEU A 133 6.02 -0.89 10.09
N GLN A 134 6.75 -1.74 10.86
CA GLN A 134 7.01 -3.14 10.53
C GLN A 134 5.71 -3.87 10.21
N HIS A 135 4.73 -3.78 11.11
CA HIS A 135 3.42 -4.42 10.94
C HIS A 135 2.71 -3.89 9.69
N ARG A 136 2.62 -2.56 9.54
CA ARG A 136 1.96 -1.92 8.40
C ARG A 136 2.58 -2.29 7.06
N LEU A 137 3.90 -2.43 7.01
CA LEU A 137 4.63 -2.84 5.80
C LEU A 137 4.59 -4.37 5.58
N GLY A 138 4.36 -5.18 6.61
CA GLY A 138 4.45 -6.63 6.54
C GLY A 138 5.90 -7.09 6.35
N HIS A 139 6.82 -6.52 7.12
CA HIS A 139 8.20 -7.01 7.24
C HIS A 139 8.26 -8.14 8.26
N ALA A 140 8.95 -9.23 7.91
CA ALA A 140 9.05 -10.39 8.78
C ALA A 140 9.78 -10.07 10.09
N THR A 141 10.77 -9.18 10.05
CA THR A 141 11.56 -8.78 11.23
C THR A 141 11.62 -7.26 11.38
N LEU A 142 11.82 -6.81 12.62
CA LEU A 142 12.04 -5.40 12.92
C LEU A 142 13.34 -4.90 12.26
N ALA A 143 14.38 -5.72 12.23
CA ALA A 143 15.65 -5.42 11.59
C ALA A 143 15.48 -4.99 10.12
N MET A 144 14.64 -5.68 9.34
CA MET A 144 14.36 -5.29 7.95
C MET A 144 13.81 -3.86 7.83
N THR A 145 13.04 -3.41 8.83
CA THR A 145 12.51 -2.04 8.83
C THR A 145 13.59 -1.06 9.25
N MET A 146 14.33 -1.38 10.30
CA MET A 146 15.40 -0.54 10.84
C MET A 146 16.53 -0.36 9.83
N ASP A 147 17.02 -1.44 9.21
CA ASP A 147 18.11 -1.38 8.22
C ASP A 147 17.76 -0.51 7.02
N THR A 148 16.49 -0.60 6.57
CA THR A 148 16.02 0.18 5.42
C THR A 148 15.91 1.68 5.73
N TYR A 149 15.54 2.04 6.97
CA TYR A 149 15.17 3.41 7.35
C TYR A 149 16.02 4.00 8.48
N SER A 150 17.12 3.35 8.89
CA SER A 150 18.00 3.81 9.99
C SER A 150 18.59 5.20 9.76
N HIS A 151 18.81 5.58 8.49
CA HIS A 151 19.33 6.91 8.14
C HIS A 151 18.37 8.05 8.56
N LEU A 152 17.06 7.77 8.65
CA LEU A 152 16.08 8.75 9.11
C LEU A 152 16.06 8.93 10.63
N SER A 153 16.59 7.96 11.39
CA SER A 153 16.66 8.06 12.86
C SER A 153 17.81 8.90 13.37
N LYS A 154 18.89 9.06 12.59
CA LYS A 154 20.06 9.88 12.96
C LYS A 154 19.70 11.37 13.14
N GLU A 155 18.72 11.87 12.41
CA GLU A 155 18.24 13.26 12.62
C GLU A 155 17.48 13.41 13.94
N LYS A 156 16.84 12.33 14.44
CA LYS A 156 16.08 12.32 15.70
C LYS A 156 16.94 12.14 16.95
N GLU A 157 18.21 11.73 16.85
CA GLU A 157 19.12 11.69 18.00
C GLU A 157 19.27 13.06 18.66
N LYS A 158 19.23 14.14 17.87
CA LYS A 158 19.27 15.51 18.39
C LYS A 158 18.01 15.91 19.18
N GLU A 159 16.90 15.22 18.95
CA GLU A 159 15.63 15.48 19.63
C GLU A 159 15.49 14.70 20.95
N ALA A 160 16.38 13.74 21.24
CA ALA A 160 16.30 12.91 22.44
C ALA A 160 16.32 13.75 23.74
N VAL A 161 17.12 14.84 23.75
CA VAL A 161 17.16 15.79 24.88
C VAL A 161 15.81 16.47 25.08
N SER A 162 15.16 16.89 24.01
CA SER A 162 13.85 17.55 24.09
C SER A 162 12.73 16.62 24.56
N PHE A 163 12.83 15.32 24.27
CA PHE A 163 11.90 14.32 24.82
C PHE A 163 12.06 14.15 26.33
N PHE A 164 13.31 14.14 26.83
CA PHE A 164 13.59 14.09 28.25
C PHE A 164 13.08 15.35 28.96
N GLU A 165 13.38 16.52 28.44
CA GLU A 165 12.90 17.80 28.99
C GLU A 165 11.36 17.86 29.06
N LYS A 166 10.66 17.40 28.02
CA LYS A 166 9.18 17.32 28.01
C LYS A 166 8.65 16.32 29.05
N ALA A 167 9.31 15.18 29.20
CA ALA A 167 8.93 14.19 30.21
C ALA A 167 9.10 14.73 31.63
N MET A 168 10.21 15.45 31.89
CA MET A 168 10.47 16.07 33.20
C MET A 168 9.53 17.25 33.50
N ALA A 169 9.08 17.99 32.49
CA ALA A 169 8.15 19.10 32.64
C ALA A 169 6.71 18.65 33.00
N ASN A 170 6.39 17.37 32.77
CA ASN A 170 5.08 16.77 33.05
C ASN A 170 5.03 15.96 34.38
N LEU A 171 6.12 15.98 35.17
CA LEU A 171 6.21 15.43 36.51
C LEU A 171 5.99 16.50 37.55
#